data_460ee1f844a7cebe81aa2d2728c60fb9
#
_entry.id   460ee1f844a7cebe81aa2d2728c60fb9
#
_cell.length_a   1.000
_cell.length_b   1.000
_cell.length_c   1.000
_cell.angle_alpha   90.00
_cell.angle_beta   90.00
_cell.angle_gamma   90.00
#
_symmetry.space_group_name_H-M   'P 1'
#
loop_
_entity.id
_entity.type
_entity.pdbx_description
1 polymer ?
#
loop_
_entity_poly.entity_id
_entity_poly.type
_entity_poly.pdbx_seq_one_letter_code
_entity_poly.pdbx_strand_id
1 'polypeptide(L)'
;DAEVVTRCHGGCMRFPLAAIILTSLLSSVTCIKAEENGTVPAKELPPAGPGRFEATDASLKQYEYPDWFRDAKLGFWSHWGPQAVPRRGDWYARKMYISDDIDKTTGRHKGPGAFYKDHLARYGHPSGQGYKDIIPLWKAEKWDPEALMALYKKAGAKYFVSMGTHHDNFFLWDSKLHKWNAAKIGPMKDVVGLWQKAAKKNGLPFGVSEHLGASYTWFQTAHGSDPDGPKKGIPYDGNDPKYQDLYHKKAAPGDTGWLTNDPENQKEWNGMIRELLDTYHPDLLYSDSKLPFGDVGRNMIAHFYNSNESFNGGKVTAVYNCKEPSEGRFVQDIERGVKDDISPYPWQTDTSIGDWFYSTGQKYKTAAEVTSMLCDIVSKNGNLLINVVQTPEGDLEPDVLAIVDGIGKWTALNGEGIYATRPWKISGENPPAAVPATSLEKIGFNERLIKFSDKNIRFTASKDGKILYVFALGEPQGDITIKALGSSSGKLEKPIASVTMFGGKGDLAWKQTPDALVITKPATLPLPGMPVGFKITFKE
;
A
#
# COMPACT_ATOMS: atom_id res chain seq x y z
N ASP A 1 -16.19 42.69 -41.69
CA ASP A 1 -15.91 43.95 -42.40
C ASP A 1 -14.84 44.75 -41.66
N ALA A 2 -13.84 45.06 -42.50
CA ALA A 2 -12.94 46.21 -42.47
C ALA A 2 -11.84 46.33 -41.39
N GLU A 3 -10.66 46.09 -41.91
CA GLU A 3 -9.36 46.61 -41.48
C GLU A 3 -9.36 48.14 -41.27
N VAL A 4 -8.48 48.64 -40.40
CA VAL A 4 -7.67 49.83 -40.70
C VAL A 4 -6.27 49.69 -40.04
N VAL A 5 -5.26 49.66 -40.88
CA VAL A 5 -3.84 49.84 -40.61
C VAL A 5 -3.55 51.33 -40.47
N THR A 6 -2.72 51.76 -39.51
CA THR A 6 -1.97 53.05 -39.69
C THR A 6 -0.56 52.89 -39.06
N ARG A 7 0.44 53.07 -39.93
CA ARG A 7 1.85 53.38 -39.63
C ARG A 7 2.04 54.84 -39.30
N CYS A 8 3.02 55.17 -38.45
CA CYS A 8 3.90 56.36 -38.59
C CYS A 8 5.08 56.21 -37.62
N HIS A 9 6.29 56.08 -38.10
CA HIS A 9 7.40 57.02 -38.26
C HIS A 9 7.82 57.71 -36.95
N GLY A 10 9.00 57.41 -36.35
CA GLY A 10 10.28 58.03 -36.61
C GLY A 10 10.60 59.11 -35.58
N GLY A 11 11.63 58.98 -34.79
CA GLY A 11 12.16 60.02 -33.93
C GLY A 11 13.28 59.58 -33.03
N CYS A 12 14.51 59.69 -33.50
CA CYS A 12 15.74 59.47 -32.78
C CYS A 12 16.00 60.67 -31.84
N MET A 13 16.14 60.45 -30.51
CA MET A 13 16.77 61.43 -29.62
C MET A 13 17.72 60.73 -28.65
N ARG A 14 18.98 61.07 -28.74
CA ARG A 14 20.04 60.74 -27.78
C ARG A 14 19.94 61.62 -26.54
N PHE A 15 19.99 61.03 -25.33
CA PHE A 15 20.40 61.72 -24.09
C PHE A 15 21.18 60.75 -23.18
N PRO A 16 21.96 61.23 -22.23
CA PRO A 16 23.25 60.66 -21.88
C PRO A 16 23.23 59.66 -20.70
N LEU A 17 24.33 58.93 -20.57
CA LEU A 17 24.62 58.00 -19.45
C LEU A 17 24.47 58.69 -18.08
N ALA A 18 23.58 58.15 -17.25
CA ALA A 18 23.60 58.29 -15.82
C ALA A 18 23.87 56.92 -15.23
N ALA A 19 24.98 56.83 -14.49
CA ALA A 19 25.39 55.62 -13.75
C ALA A 19 24.37 55.34 -12.64
N ILE A 20 23.62 54.25 -12.75
CA ILE A 20 22.80 53.73 -11.67
C ILE A 20 23.59 52.62 -10.99
N ILE A 21 23.96 52.88 -9.76
CA ILE A 21 24.53 51.92 -8.82
C ILE A 21 23.44 50.92 -8.53
N LEU A 22 23.60 49.69 -9.05
CA LEU A 22 22.73 48.56 -8.75
C LEU A 22 23.14 47.98 -7.36
N THR A 23 22.46 48.42 -6.31
CA THR A 23 22.49 47.73 -5.02
C THR A 23 21.76 46.39 -5.17
N SER A 24 22.52 45.30 -5.24
CA SER A 24 22.01 43.95 -5.20
C SER A 24 21.39 43.67 -3.82
N LEU A 25 20.07 43.80 -3.72
CA LEU A 25 19.32 43.14 -2.65
C LEU A 25 19.35 41.63 -2.92
N LEU A 26 20.22 40.91 -2.23
CA LEU A 26 20.09 39.48 -2.05
C LEU A 26 18.79 39.24 -1.27
N SER A 27 17.71 38.98 -1.96
CA SER A 27 16.53 38.34 -1.39
C SER A 27 16.95 36.93 -1.01
N SER A 28 17.23 36.70 0.26
CA SER A 28 17.30 35.38 0.84
C SER A 28 15.93 34.73 0.63
N VAL A 29 15.82 33.88 -0.36
CA VAL A 29 14.71 32.93 -0.48
C VAL A 29 14.86 31.99 0.69
N THR A 30 14.20 32.31 1.78
CA THR A 30 13.98 31.38 2.88
C THR A 30 13.10 30.29 2.29
N CYS A 31 13.72 29.15 1.98
CA CYS A 31 13.00 27.92 1.66
C CYS A 31 12.19 27.60 2.92
N ILE A 32 10.89 27.93 2.89
CA ILE A 32 9.96 27.48 3.93
C ILE A 32 9.95 25.97 3.81
N LYS A 33 10.74 25.29 4.65
CA LYS A 33 10.53 23.87 4.89
C LYS A 33 9.07 23.74 5.31
N ALA A 34 8.31 22.91 4.58
CA ALA A 34 7.00 22.51 5.04
C ALA A 34 7.17 22.01 6.48
N GLU A 35 6.47 22.63 7.42
CA GLU A 35 6.50 22.20 8.82
C GLU A 35 6.18 20.71 8.88
N GLU A 36 7.14 19.92 9.34
CA GLU A 36 6.88 18.54 9.72
C GLU A 36 5.85 18.58 10.86
N ASN A 37 4.74 17.82 10.74
CA ASN A 37 3.68 17.72 11.73
C ASN A 37 4.16 17.00 13.01
N GLY A 38 5.29 17.37 13.56
CA GLY A 38 5.86 16.81 14.77
C GLY A 38 6.11 17.93 15.79
N THR A 39 5.31 17.96 16.85
CA THR A 39 5.40 18.99 17.89
C THR A 39 6.03 18.49 19.18
N VAL A 40 6.20 17.17 19.34
CA VAL A 40 6.81 16.57 20.55
C VAL A 40 8.32 16.69 20.48
N PRO A 41 8.97 17.41 21.41
CA PRO A 41 10.43 17.48 21.46
C PRO A 41 11.06 16.10 21.69
N ALA A 42 12.16 15.80 21.01
CA ALA A 42 12.86 14.51 21.13
C ALA A 42 13.20 14.11 22.58
N LYS A 43 13.51 15.10 23.45
CA LYS A 43 13.81 14.90 24.89
C LYS A 43 12.62 14.39 25.71
N GLU A 44 11.39 14.51 25.18
CA GLU A 44 10.16 14.05 25.83
C GLU A 44 9.74 12.65 25.36
N LEU A 45 10.45 12.11 24.37
CA LEU A 45 10.22 10.77 23.87
C LEU A 45 11.03 9.74 24.68
N PRO A 46 10.54 8.51 24.84
CA PRO A 46 11.32 7.44 25.43
C PRO A 46 12.56 7.16 24.57
N PRO A 47 13.70 6.74 25.17
CA PRO A 47 14.88 6.36 24.40
C PRO A 47 14.55 5.32 23.32
N ALA A 48 15.22 5.38 22.18
CA ALA A 48 15.04 4.40 21.09
C ALA A 48 15.54 2.97 21.45
N GLY A 49 15.99 2.76 22.68
CA GLY A 49 16.59 1.51 23.15
C GLY A 49 18.07 1.41 22.80
N PRO A 50 18.77 0.39 23.35
CA PRO A 50 20.16 0.13 23.02
C PRO A 50 20.27 -0.36 21.57
N GLY A 51 21.24 0.16 20.82
CA GLY A 51 21.49 -0.20 19.43
C GLY A 51 22.19 0.92 18.68
N ARG A 52 22.40 0.74 17.38
CA ARG A 52 23.14 1.69 16.52
C ARG A 52 22.28 2.78 15.90
N PHE A 53 20.96 2.63 15.96
CA PHE A 53 20.06 3.58 15.33
C PHE A 53 19.60 4.65 16.31
N GLU A 54 19.73 5.90 15.87
CA GLU A 54 19.22 7.09 16.55
C GLU A 54 18.02 7.65 15.77
N ALA A 55 17.19 8.46 16.44
CA ALA A 55 16.01 9.09 15.85
C ALA A 55 16.35 10.24 14.88
N THR A 56 17.30 10.02 13.98
CA THR A 56 17.75 10.99 12.96
C THR A 56 17.79 10.38 11.58
N ASP A 57 17.52 11.16 10.55
CA ASP A 57 17.59 10.67 9.17
C ASP A 57 18.99 10.16 8.81
N ALA A 58 20.04 10.81 9.32
CA ALA A 58 21.43 10.40 9.10
C ALA A 58 21.70 9.00 9.67
N SER A 59 21.21 8.72 10.87
CA SER A 59 21.35 7.39 11.47
C SER A 59 20.48 6.35 10.78
N LEU A 60 19.24 6.67 10.46
CA LEU A 60 18.31 5.76 9.78
C LEU A 60 18.79 5.39 8.36
N LYS A 61 19.57 6.22 7.67
CA LYS A 61 20.20 5.90 6.38
C LYS A 61 21.27 4.80 6.45
N GLN A 62 21.66 4.35 7.64
CA GLN A 62 22.50 3.14 7.82
C GLN A 62 21.69 1.84 7.66
N TYR A 63 20.39 1.93 7.42
CA TYR A 63 19.52 0.78 7.21
C TYR A 63 19.86 0.05 5.91
N GLU A 64 19.98 -1.25 6.00
CA GLU A 64 20.17 -2.15 4.87
C GLU A 64 18.90 -2.99 4.67
N TYR A 65 18.40 -3.00 3.43
CA TYR A 65 17.20 -3.76 3.10
C TYR A 65 17.46 -5.25 3.24
N PRO A 66 16.73 -6.00 4.10
CA PRO A 66 16.97 -7.42 4.32
C PRO A 66 16.68 -8.22 3.03
N ASP A 67 17.53 -9.21 2.78
CA ASP A 67 17.41 -10.06 1.59
C ASP A 67 16.07 -10.76 1.50
N TRP A 68 15.51 -11.19 2.66
CA TRP A 68 14.21 -11.85 2.67
C TRP A 68 13.12 -10.99 2.01
N PHE A 69 13.11 -9.68 2.25
CA PHE A 69 12.12 -8.76 1.68
C PHE A 69 12.37 -8.53 0.19
N ARG A 70 13.65 -8.33 -0.19
CA ARG A 70 14.04 -8.16 -1.60
C ARG A 70 13.73 -9.40 -2.46
N ASP A 71 13.71 -10.59 -1.84
CA ASP A 71 13.47 -11.87 -2.49
C ASP A 71 12.00 -12.28 -2.49
N ALA A 72 11.23 -11.79 -1.55
CA ALA A 72 9.84 -12.19 -1.30
C ALA A 72 8.87 -11.87 -2.44
N LYS A 73 8.89 -10.66 -2.97
CA LYS A 73 8.10 -10.16 -4.10
C LYS A 73 6.57 -10.16 -3.91
N LEU A 74 6.00 -11.14 -3.21
CA LEU A 74 4.56 -11.29 -2.98
C LEU A 74 4.28 -11.51 -1.51
N GLY A 75 3.56 -10.57 -0.91
CA GLY A 75 2.96 -10.68 0.41
C GLY A 75 1.44 -10.74 0.34
N PHE A 76 0.83 -11.43 1.29
CA PHE A 76 -0.62 -11.40 1.47
C PHE A 76 -0.96 -10.62 2.72
N TRP A 77 -2.09 -9.92 2.68
CA TRP A 77 -2.55 -9.07 3.75
C TRP A 77 -3.96 -9.44 4.19
N SER A 78 -4.20 -9.43 5.49
CA SER A 78 -5.54 -9.45 6.09
C SER A 78 -5.86 -8.05 6.61
N HIS A 79 -6.44 -7.22 5.76
CA HIS A 79 -7.00 -5.91 6.11
C HIS A 79 -8.45 -6.13 6.57
N TRP A 80 -8.62 -6.52 7.83
CA TRP A 80 -9.86 -7.07 8.34
C TRP A 80 -10.10 -6.68 9.80
N GLY A 81 -11.35 -6.52 10.18
CA GLY A 81 -11.75 -6.09 11.51
C GLY A 81 -13.22 -5.74 11.60
N PRO A 82 -13.70 -5.07 12.67
CA PRO A 82 -15.13 -4.82 12.92
C PRO A 82 -15.79 -3.94 11.85
N GLN A 83 -15.06 -3.16 11.05
CA GLN A 83 -15.64 -2.41 9.93
C GLN A 83 -16.22 -3.33 8.83
N ALA A 84 -15.87 -4.63 8.82
CA ALA A 84 -16.47 -5.60 7.91
C ALA A 84 -17.93 -5.94 8.29
N VAL A 85 -18.33 -5.80 9.56
CA VAL A 85 -19.64 -6.21 10.08
C VAL A 85 -20.81 -5.61 9.28
N PRO A 86 -20.82 -4.33 8.94
CA PRO A 86 -21.92 -3.75 8.18
C PRO A 86 -21.95 -4.16 6.71
N ARG A 87 -20.89 -4.82 6.20
CA ARG A 87 -20.80 -5.30 4.80
C ARG A 87 -20.99 -4.18 3.77
N ARG A 88 -20.39 -3.01 4.04
CA ARG A 88 -20.51 -1.79 3.22
C ARG A 88 -19.17 -1.25 2.73
N GLY A 89 -18.10 -2.01 2.92
CA GLY A 89 -16.77 -1.62 2.48
C GLY A 89 -16.07 -0.65 3.44
N ASP A 90 -15.06 0.02 2.92
CA ASP A 90 -14.10 0.79 3.68
C ASP A 90 -14.65 2.09 4.27
N TRP A 91 -14.07 2.49 5.41
CA TRP A 91 -14.38 3.70 6.18
C TRP A 91 -15.79 3.76 6.79
N TYR A 92 -16.42 2.61 7.01
CA TYR A 92 -17.75 2.60 7.61
C TYR A 92 -17.79 3.35 8.94
N ALA A 93 -16.84 3.12 9.84
CA ALA A 93 -16.81 3.72 11.17
C ALA A 93 -16.77 5.27 11.15
N ARG A 94 -16.20 5.86 10.10
CA ARG A 94 -16.23 7.32 9.87
C ARG A 94 -17.50 7.77 9.18
N LYS A 95 -17.88 7.06 8.10
CA LYS A 95 -18.95 7.50 7.18
C LYS A 95 -20.34 7.34 7.79
N MET A 96 -20.51 6.47 8.78
CA MET A 96 -21.78 6.32 9.51
C MET A 96 -22.19 7.56 10.31
N TYR A 97 -21.27 8.50 10.55
CA TYR A 97 -21.51 9.76 11.26
C TYR A 97 -21.68 10.97 10.30
N ILE A 98 -21.72 10.75 8.97
CA ILE A 98 -21.86 11.83 7.99
C ILE A 98 -23.34 12.01 7.64
N SER A 99 -24.05 12.74 8.50
CA SER A 99 -25.47 13.09 8.28
C SER A 99 -25.67 14.18 7.23
N ASP A 100 -24.62 14.90 6.86
CA ASP A 100 -24.62 15.86 5.75
C ASP A 100 -23.29 15.79 4.99
N ASP A 101 -23.36 15.24 3.79
CA ASP A 101 -22.19 15.13 2.90
C ASP A 101 -22.05 16.46 2.13
N ILE A 102 -20.89 17.06 2.22
CA ILE A 102 -20.60 18.35 1.56
C ILE A 102 -19.72 18.08 0.34
N ASP A 103 -20.16 18.57 -0.81
CA ASP A 103 -19.34 18.57 -2.01
C ASP A 103 -18.10 19.45 -1.83
N LYS A 104 -16.93 18.85 -1.80
CA LYS A 104 -15.66 19.55 -1.52
C LYS A 104 -15.28 20.60 -2.57
N THR A 105 -15.81 20.46 -3.79
CA THR A 105 -15.51 21.38 -4.90
C THR A 105 -16.43 22.59 -4.90
N THR A 106 -17.71 22.36 -4.63
CA THR A 106 -18.75 23.39 -4.74
C THR A 106 -19.22 23.93 -3.39
N GLY A 107 -18.86 23.28 -2.28
CA GLY A 107 -19.37 23.57 -0.94
C GLY A 107 -20.86 23.22 -0.76
N ARG A 108 -21.47 22.55 -1.73
CA ARG A 108 -22.91 22.25 -1.72
C ARG A 108 -23.19 21.10 -0.76
N HIS A 109 -24.20 21.30 0.10
CA HIS A 109 -24.76 20.26 0.95
C HIS A 109 -25.53 19.24 0.10
N LYS A 110 -25.19 17.96 0.25
CA LYS A 110 -25.81 16.82 -0.44
C LYS A 110 -26.81 16.06 0.43
N GLY A 111 -26.91 16.46 1.71
CA GLY A 111 -27.67 15.74 2.71
C GLY A 111 -27.00 14.42 3.17
N PRO A 112 -27.74 13.56 3.87
CA PRO A 112 -27.18 12.38 4.52
C PRO A 112 -26.48 11.42 3.57
N GLY A 113 -25.25 11.03 3.92
CA GLY A 113 -24.45 10.07 3.18
C GLY A 113 -25.08 8.66 3.15
N ALA A 114 -24.71 7.84 2.15
CA ALA A 114 -25.28 6.50 1.99
C ALA A 114 -25.01 5.60 3.21
N PHE A 115 -23.84 5.72 3.83
CA PHE A 115 -23.46 4.95 5.02
C PHE A 115 -24.25 5.36 6.25
N TYR A 116 -24.49 6.68 6.43
CA TYR A 116 -25.34 7.19 7.52
C TYR A 116 -26.77 6.67 7.38
N LYS A 117 -27.36 6.74 6.17
CA LYS A 117 -28.71 6.21 5.90
C LYS A 117 -28.83 4.72 6.19
N ASP A 118 -27.84 3.95 5.75
CA ASP A 118 -27.78 2.50 6.00
C ASP A 118 -27.67 2.22 7.51
N HIS A 119 -26.81 2.95 8.21
CA HIS A 119 -26.62 2.80 9.66
C HIS A 119 -27.91 3.13 10.41
N LEU A 120 -28.53 4.27 10.09
CA LEU A 120 -29.78 4.69 10.70
C LEU A 120 -30.89 3.64 10.53
N ALA A 121 -31.00 3.05 9.34
CA ALA A 121 -32.03 2.05 9.04
C ALA A 121 -31.79 0.70 9.74
N ARG A 122 -30.55 0.30 9.95
CA ARG A 122 -30.20 -1.05 10.45
C ARG A 122 -29.90 -1.08 11.94
N TYR A 123 -29.29 -0.04 12.45
CA TYR A 123 -28.77 -0.02 13.83
C TYR A 123 -29.38 1.09 14.67
N GLY A 124 -29.87 2.15 14.07
CA GLY A 124 -30.40 3.30 14.76
C GLY A 124 -29.53 4.54 14.67
N HIS A 125 -29.90 5.58 15.45
CA HIS A 125 -29.24 6.87 15.36
C HIS A 125 -27.88 6.87 16.10
N PRO A 126 -26.81 7.48 15.52
CA PRO A 126 -25.46 7.46 16.10
C PRO A 126 -25.31 8.13 17.49
N SER A 127 -26.32 8.88 17.99
CA SER A 127 -26.30 9.36 19.35
C SER A 127 -26.53 8.28 20.42
N GLY A 128 -27.01 7.11 20.01
CA GLY A 128 -27.27 6.00 20.93
C GLY A 128 -26.68 4.68 20.43
N GLN A 129 -26.70 4.48 19.15
CA GLN A 129 -26.15 3.28 18.46
C GLN A 129 -25.01 3.70 17.56
N GLY A 130 -23.80 3.84 18.10
CA GLY A 130 -22.62 4.27 17.39
C GLY A 130 -21.68 3.12 17.01
N TYR A 131 -20.46 3.46 16.62
CA TYR A 131 -19.49 2.44 16.21
C TYR A 131 -19.09 1.50 17.37
N LYS A 132 -19.07 2.01 18.60
CA LYS A 132 -18.88 1.20 19.82
C LYS A 132 -19.86 0.02 19.94
N ASP A 133 -21.04 0.13 19.33
CA ASP A 133 -22.08 -0.90 19.33
C ASP A 133 -21.94 -1.87 18.16
N ILE A 134 -21.22 -1.48 17.09
CA ILE A 134 -20.87 -2.34 15.96
C ILE A 134 -19.71 -3.28 16.33
N ILE A 135 -18.70 -2.79 17.03
CA ILE A 135 -17.50 -3.56 17.42
C ILE A 135 -17.85 -4.90 18.08
N PRO A 136 -18.75 -4.98 19.07
CA PRO A 136 -19.10 -6.25 19.72
C PRO A 136 -19.81 -7.26 18.81
N LEU A 137 -20.35 -6.82 17.66
CA LEU A 137 -21.01 -7.69 16.68
C LEU A 137 -20.02 -8.48 15.82
N TRP A 138 -18.75 -8.05 15.79
CA TRP A 138 -17.70 -8.78 15.09
C TRP A 138 -17.28 -10.00 15.92
N LYS A 139 -17.66 -11.20 15.49
CA LYS A 139 -17.41 -12.45 16.23
C LYS A 139 -16.31 -13.31 15.64
N ALA A 140 -16.02 -13.15 14.36
CA ALA A 140 -14.99 -13.95 13.67
C ALA A 140 -15.17 -15.46 13.88
N GLU A 141 -16.39 -15.96 13.80
CA GLU A 141 -16.78 -17.31 14.20
C GLU A 141 -16.30 -18.39 13.23
N LYS A 142 -16.04 -18.03 11.98
CA LYS A 142 -15.51 -18.94 10.95
C LYS A 142 -14.03 -18.73 10.66
N TRP A 143 -13.39 -17.81 11.38
CA TRP A 143 -12.00 -17.49 11.13
C TRP A 143 -11.08 -18.62 11.61
N ASP A 144 -10.35 -19.19 10.67
CA ASP A 144 -9.29 -20.17 10.91
C ASP A 144 -7.95 -19.64 10.34
N PRO A 145 -7.10 -19.01 11.16
CA PRO A 145 -5.85 -18.44 10.70
C PRO A 145 -4.86 -19.50 10.19
N GLU A 146 -4.90 -20.73 10.71
CA GLU A 146 -4.01 -21.80 10.28
C GLU A 146 -4.35 -22.27 8.86
N ALA A 147 -5.64 -22.53 8.60
CA ALA A 147 -6.11 -22.94 7.28
C ALA A 147 -5.89 -21.83 6.23
N LEU A 148 -6.19 -20.58 6.57
CA LEU A 148 -5.97 -19.44 5.67
C LEU A 148 -4.49 -19.21 5.38
N MET A 149 -3.61 -19.32 6.39
CA MET A 149 -2.18 -19.15 6.19
C MET A 149 -1.59 -20.27 5.29
N ALA A 150 -2.04 -21.50 5.46
CA ALA A 150 -1.64 -22.61 4.60
C ALA A 150 -2.10 -22.39 3.15
N LEU A 151 -3.32 -21.86 2.96
CA LEU A 151 -3.84 -21.47 1.66
C LEU A 151 -2.98 -20.36 1.02
N TYR A 152 -2.66 -19.30 1.76
CA TYR A 152 -1.84 -18.18 1.28
C TYR A 152 -0.42 -18.61 0.92
N LYS A 153 0.19 -19.45 1.74
CA LYS A 153 1.50 -20.05 1.42
C LYS A 153 1.44 -20.87 0.12
N LYS A 154 0.41 -21.71 -0.05
CA LYS A 154 0.19 -22.47 -1.28
C LYS A 154 -0.03 -21.56 -2.48
N ALA A 155 -0.67 -20.41 -2.29
CA ALA A 155 -0.87 -19.40 -3.33
C ALA A 155 0.41 -18.60 -3.68
N GLY A 156 1.53 -18.87 -3.01
CA GLY A 156 2.82 -18.27 -3.32
C GLY A 156 3.23 -17.12 -2.40
N ALA A 157 2.49 -16.83 -1.33
CA ALA A 157 2.91 -15.84 -0.33
C ALA A 157 4.30 -16.14 0.21
N LYS A 158 5.14 -15.11 0.28
CA LYS A 158 6.48 -15.16 0.89
C LYS A 158 6.58 -14.36 2.18
N TYR A 159 5.58 -13.58 2.50
CA TYR A 159 5.35 -12.93 3.78
C TYR A 159 3.86 -12.67 3.96
N PHE A 160 3.46 -12.42 5.18
CA PHE A 160 2.06 -12.12 5.52
C PHE A 160 1.98 -10.93 6.45
N VAL A 161 1.00 -10.05 6.23
CA VAL A 161 0.73 -8.89 7.07
C VAL A 161 -0.66 -9.01 7.69
N SER A 162 -0.77 -8.88 9.01
CA SER A 162 -2.02 -8.70 9.72
C SER A 162 -2.30 -7.21 9.88
N MET A 163 -3.52 -6.77 9.71
CA MET A 163 -3.90 -5.48 10.27
C MET A 163 -3.79 -5.55 11.80
N GLY A 164 -3.11 -4.61 12.42
CA GLY A 164 -3.08 -4.43 13.87
C GLY A 164 -4.20 -3.52 14.32
N THR A 165 -4.41 -2.43 13.60
CA THR A 165 -5.50 -1.48 13.84
C THR A 165 -5.77 -0.67 12.57
N HIS A 166 -7.02 -0.27 12.37
CA HIS A 166 -7.41 0.73 11.37
C HIS A 166 -7.50 2.13 12.00
N HIS A 167 -7.91 3.13 11.24
CA HIS A 167 -8.19 4.48 11.78
C HIS A 167 -9.33 4.52 12.81
N ASP A 168 -10.07 3.43 12.95
CA ASP A 168 -11.18 3.26 13.90
C ASP A 168 -10.74 3.04 15.35
N ASN A 169 -9.43 3.07 15.60
CA ASN A 169 -8.83 2.96 16.93
C ASN A 169 -9.22 1.67 17.69
N PHE A 170 -9.60 0.61 16.95
CA PHE A 170 -9.86 -0.70 17.53
C PHE A 170 -8.67 -1.63 17.27
N PHE A 171 -8.05 -2.14 18.34
CA PHE A 171 -6.84 -2.93 18.26
C PHE A 171 -7.12 -4.41 18.08
N LEU A 172 -6.43 -5.04 17.15
CA LEU A 172 -6.56 -6.46 16.89
C LEU A 172 -5.59 -7.34 17.72
N TRP A 173 -4.77 -6.72 18.57
CA TRP A 173 -3.88 -7.39 19.52
C TRP A 173 -4.33 -7.24 20.97
N ASP A 174 -3.83 -8.09 21.88
CA ASP A 174 -4.11 -8.00 23.32
C ASP A 174 -3.32 -6.86 23.98
N SER A 175 -3.73 -5.64 23.70
CA SER A 175 -3.13 -4.45 24.28
C SER A 175 -3.39 -4.32 25.77
N LYS A 176 -2.37 -3.90 26.52
CA LYS A 176 -2.46 -3.52 27.93
C LYS A 176 -2.71 -2.01 28.09
N LEU A 177 -2.36 -1.23 27.06
CA LEU A 177 -2.51 0.22 27.06
C LEU A 177 -3.91 0.67 26.60
N HIS A 178 -4.58 -0.13 25.75
CA HIS A 178 -5.86 0.23 25.15
C HIS A 178 -6.94 -0.83 25.41
N LYS A 179 -8.08 -0.40 25.96
CA LYS A 179 -9.16 -1.34 26.33
C LYS A 179 -10.03 -1.81 25.15
N TRP A 180 -10.08 -1.02 24.06
CA TRP A 180 -10.85 -1.36 22.86
C TRP A 180 -10.02 -2.28 21.96
N ASN A 181 -9.97 -3.56 22.32
CA ASN A 181 -9.20 -4.53 21.57
C ASN A 181 -9.92 -5.89 21.43
N ALA A 182 -9.52 -6.63 20.41
CA ALA A 182 -10.14 -7.89 19.98
C ALA A 182 -10.01 -9.02 21.01
N ALA A 183 -9.05 -8.97 21.93
CA ALA A 183 -8.94 -9.94 23.01
C ALA A 183 -9.99 -9.73 24.12
N LYS A 184 -10.55 -8.52 24.22
CA LYS A 184 -11.52 -8.12 25.26
C LYS A 184 -12.92 -7.87 24.73
N ILE A 185 -13.07 -7.54 23.44
CA ILE A 185 -14.36 -7.18 22.82
C ILE A 185 -14.48 -7.88 21.46
N GLY A 186 -15.68 -8.29 21.10
CA GLY A 186 -15.96 -8.91 19.80
C GLY A 186 -15.55 -10.37 19.75
N PRO A 187 -14.48 -10.77 19.03
CA PRO A 187 -14.09 -12.17 18.87
C PRO A 187 -13.47 -12.78 20.12
N MET A 188 -13.07 -11.97 21.12
CA MET A 188 -12.38 -12.39 22.34
C MET A 188 -11.09 -13.18 22.02
N LYS A 189 -10.33 -12.71 21.03
CA LYS A 189 -9.12 -13.35 20.51
C LYS A 189 -8.02 -12.31 20.28
N ASP A 190 -6.78 -12.67 20.58
CA ASP A 190 -5.60 -11.95 20.11
C ASP A 190 -5.37 -12.28 18.63
N VAL A 191 -5.98 -11.48 17.74
CA VAL A 191 -5.98 -11.74 16.29
C VAL A 191 -4.56 -11.63 15.72
N VAL A 192 -3.80 -10.61 16.10
CA VAL A 192 -2.40 -10.42 15.67
C VAL A 192 -1.53 -11.59 16.11
N GLY A 193 -1.62 -11.99 17.37
CA GLY A 193 -0.84 -13.12 17.91
C GLY A 193 -1.19 -14.45 17.27
N LEU A 194 -2.47 -14.68 16.94
CA LEU A 194 -2.89 -15.90 16.24
C LEU A 194 -2.40 -15.94 14.79
N TRP A 195 -2.47 -14.82 14.06
CA TRP A 195 -1.89 -14.70 12.72
C TRP A 195 -0.36 -14.92 12.75
N GLN A 196 0.33 -14.32 13.75
CA GLN A 196 1.77 -14.51 13.90
C GLN A 196 2.14 -15.99 14.10
N LYS A 197 1.41 -16.70 14.97
CA LYS A 197 1.62 -18.13 15.19
C LYS A 197 1.43 -18.94 13.91
N ALA A 198 0.38 -18.65 13.15
CA ALA A 198 0.11 -19.30 11.87
C ALA A 198 1.20 -19.00 10.83
N ALA A 199 1.68 -17.76 10.73
CA ALA A 199 2.76 -17.37 9.83
C ALA A 199 4.08 -18.10 10.19
N LYS A 200 4.49 -18.08 11.47
CA LYS A 200 5.69 -18.78 11.96
C LYS A 200 5.64 -20.29 11.68
N LYS A 201 4.49 -20.93 11.94
CA LYS A 201 4.29 -22.35 11.64
C LYS A 201 4.47 -22.68 10.16
N ASN A 202 4.11 -21.74 9.29
CA ASN A 202 4.28 -21.86 7.84
C ASN A 202 5.63 -21.36 7.33
N GLY A 203 6.52 -20.86 8.19
CA GLY A 203 7.84 -20.34 7.83
C GLY A 203 7.76 -19.04 7.00
N LEU A 204 6.75 -18.22 7.24
CA LEU A 204 6.58 -16.91 6.59
C LEU A 204 6.99 -15.79 7.55
N PRO A 205 7.78 -14.80 7.10
CA PRO A 205 7.92 -13.53 7.79
C PRO A 205 6.56 -12.90 8.07
N PHE A 206 6.42 -12.32 9.26
CA PHE A 206 5.17 -11.77 9.76
C PHE A 206 5.23 -10.26 9.91
N GLY A 207 4.30 -9.55 9.31
CA GLY A 207 4.14 -8.11 9.45
C GLY A 207 2.85 -7.70 10.13
N VAL A 208 2.83 -6.45 10.59
CA VAL A 208 1.63 -5.79 11.12
C VAL A 208 1.47 -4.43 10.47
N SER A 209 0.24 -4.05 10.11
CA SER A 209 -0.09 -2.70 9.68
C SER A 209 -0.81 -1.91 10.76
N GLU A 210 -0.49 -0.63 10.88
CA GLU A 210 -1.15 0.32 11.76
C GLU A 210 -1.63 1.55 10.98
N HIS A 211 -2.79 2.09 11.38
CA HIS A 211 -3.39 3.27 10.78
C HIS A 211 -3.68 4.35 11.84
N LEU A 212 -3.07 4.23 13.02
CA LEU A 212 -3.33 5.10 14.17
C LEU A 212 -2.83 6.53 13.96
N GLY A 213 -1.79 6.71 13.13
CA GLY A 213 -1.27 8.06 12.87
C GLY A 213 -2.35 9.05 12.43
N ALA A 214 -3.32 8.60 11.64
CA ALA A 214 -4.43 9.44 11.18
C ALA A 214 -5.71 9.33 12.04
N SER A 215 -5.79 8.36 12.94
CA SER A 215 -7.03 8.01 13.67
C SER A 215 -7.69 9.20 14.38
N TYR A 216 -6.89 10.04 15.03
CA TYR A 216 -7.38 11.17 15.82
C TYR A 216 -8.26 12.12 15.01
N THR A 217 -7.78 12.60 13.87
CA THR A 217 -8.52 13.53 12.99
C THR A 217 -9.55 12.82 12.13
N TRP A 218 -9.26 11.56 11.75
CA TRP A 218 -10.18 10.74 10.97
C TRP A 218 -11.49 10.47 11.70
N PHE A 219 -11.46 10.26 13.02
CA PHE A 219 -12.62 9.90 13.81
C PHE A 219 -13.43 11.12 14.31
N GLN A 220 -13.01 12.35 13.98
CA GLN A 220 -13.72 13.57 14.42
C GLN A 220 -15.16 13.68 13.92
N THR A 221 -15.57 12.92 12.91
CA THR A 221 -16.99 12.84 12.50
C THR A 221 -17.91 12.32 13.61
N ALA A 222 -17.39 11.49 14.53
CA ALA A 222 -18.13 10.98 15.68
C ALA A 222 -18.48 12.06 16.71
N HIS A 223 -17.84 13.23 16.64
CA HIS A 223 -18.13 14.39 17.51
C HIS A 223 -19.18 15.35 16.91
N GLY A 224 -19.81 14.96 15.79
CA GLY A 224 -20.86 15.74 15.13
C GLY A 224 -22.24 15.60 15.77
N SER A 225 -23.24 16.11 15.05
CA SER A 225 -24.67 15.97 15.30
C SER A 225 -25.42 16.18 13.99
N ASP A 226 -26.70 15.81 13.94
CA ASP A 226 -27.52 16.10 12.76
C ASP A 226 -27.74 17.61 12.59
N PRO A 227 -27.61 18.15 11.38
CA PRO A 227 -27.88 19.58 11.12
C PRO A 227 -29.37 19.92 11.07
N ASP A 228 -30.23 18.92 10.81
CA ASP A 228 -31.68 19.08 10.70
C ASP A 228 -32.44 17.83 11.14
N GLY A 229 -33.74 17.79 10.93
CA GLY A 229 -34.60 16.64 11.23
C GLY A 229 -34.91 16.43 12.74
N PRO A 230 -35.52 15.27 13.06
CA PRO A 230 -36.03 15.01 14.44
C PRO A 230 -34.94 14.91 15.51
N LYS A 231 -33.69 14.66 15.09
CA LYS A 231 -32.52 14.52 15.97
C LYS A 231 -31.55 15.69 15.86
N LYS A 232 -31.96 16.79 15.23
CA LYS A 232 -31.16 18.01 15.07
C LYS A 232 -30.43 18.40 16.34
N GLY A 233 -29.11 18.58 16.25
CA GLY A 233 -28.27 19.06 17.32
C GLY A 233 -28.07 18.09 18.48
N ILE A 234 -28.60 16.86 18.41
CA ILE A 234 -28.30 15.82 19.41
C ILE A 234 -26.91 15.29 19.13
N PRO A 235 -25.93 15.43 20.04
CA PRO A 235 -24.58 14.98 19.84
C PRO A 235 -24.51 13.47 19.57
N TYR A 236 -23.61 13.06 18.65
CA TYR A 236 -23.28 11.66 18.47
C TYR A 236 -22.48 11.14 19.68
N ASP A 237 -22.38 9.83 19.79
CA ASP A 237 -21.79 9.13 20.95
C ASP A 237 -20.28 9.37 21.13
N GLY A 238 -19.56 9.83 20.09
CA GLY A 238 -18.18 10.30 20.23
C GLY A 238 -18.01 11.53 21.15
N ASN A 239 -19.10 12.26 21.42
CA ASN A 239 -19.08 13.36 22.40
C ASN A 239 -19.21 12.88 23.86
N ASP A 240 -19.55 11.61 24.10
CA ASP A 240 -19.62 11.07 25.46
C ASP A 240 -18.21 10.86 26.03
N PRO A 241 -17.83 11.53 27.15
CA PRO A 241 -16.52 11.39 27.77
C PRO A 241 -16.11 9.93 28.10
N LYS A 242 -17.12 9.07 28.29
CA LYS A 242 -16.90 7.65 28.61
C LYS A 242 -16.24 6.86 27.48
N TYR A 243 -16.36 7.33 26.23
CA TYR A 243 -15.87 6.61 25.03
C TYR A 243 -14.77 7.35 24.30
N GLN A 244 -14.17 8.39 24.88
CA GLN A 244 -13.09 9.15 24.25
C GLN A 244 -11.81 8.37 24.06
N ASP A 245 -11.61 7.28 24.74
CA ASP A 245 -10.53 6.34 24.47
C ASP A 245 -10.72 5.55 23.16
N LEU A 246 -11.96 5.43 22.65
CA LEU A 246 -12.23 4.91 21.30
C LEU A 246 -12.25 6.03 20.26
N TYR A 247 -13.04 7.09 20.53
CA TYR A 247 -13.32 8.15 19.56
C TYR A 247 -12.33 9.31 19.58
N HIS A 248 -11.33 9.26 20.47
CA HIS A 248 -10.42 10.35 20.83
C HIS A 248 -11.17 11.55 21.47
N LYS A 249 -10.42 12.54 21.89
CA LYS A 249 -10.96 13.84 22.28
C LYS A 249 -11.39 14.61 21.03
N LYS A 250 -12.31 15.55 21.21
CA LYS A 250 -12.62 16.51 20.16
C LYS A 250 -11.36 17.31 19.81
N ALA A 251 -10.99 17.34 18.54
CA ALA A 251 -9.81 18.04 18.06
C ALA A 251 -9.89 19.55 18.32
N ALA A 252 -8.75 20.17 18.55
CA ALA A 252 -8.65 21.62 18.66
C ALA A 252 -9.12 22.29 17.36
N PRO A 253 -9.69 23.50 17.42
CA PRO A 253 -10.04 24.26 16.22
C PRO A 253 -8.83 24.40 15.28
N GLY A 254 -8.98 24.00 14.03
CA GLY A 254 -7.92 24.05 13.02
C GLY A 254 -7.05 22.79 12.91
N ASP A 255 -7.14 21.84 13.82
CA ASP A 255 -6.48 20.53 13.69
C ASP A 255 -7.33 19.62 12.80
N THR A 256 -7.19 19.78 11.49
CA THR A 256 -7.96 19.09 10.44
C THR A 256 -7.04 18.34 9.45
N GLY A 257 -5.74 18.29 9.72
CA GLY A 257 -4.76 17.58 8.92
C GLY A 257 -4.98 16.05 8.97
N TRP A 258 -4.33 15.33 8.07
CA TRP A 258 -4.34 13.87 8.12
C TRP A 258 -3.70 13.35 9.41
N LEU A 259 -2.57 13.92 9.78
CA LEU A 259 -1.90 13.69 11.06
C LEU A 259 -2.26 14.84 12.01
N THR A 260 -2.57 14.52 13.27
CA THR A 260 -2.88 15.53 14.29
C THR A 260 -1.65 16.29 14.76
N ASN A 261 -1.85 17.53 15.21
CA ASN A 261 -0.83 18.33 15.91
C ASN A 261 -0.93 18.18 17.44
N ASP A 262 -1.84 17.34 17.97
CA ASP A 262 -1.97 17.10 19.40
C ASP A 262 -0.78 16.31 19.94
N PRO A 263 0.09 16.90 20.81
CA PRO A 263 1.32 16.25 21.27
C PRO A 263 1.05 15.05 22.19
N GLU A 264 -0.06 15.03 22.91
CA GLU A 264 -0.40 13.90 23.78
C GLU A 264 -0.79 12.69 22.92
N ASN A 265 -1.58 12.89 21.86
CA ASN A 265 -1.92 11.82 20.94
C ASN A 265 -0.69 11.27 20.21
N GLN A 266 0.27 12.14 19.83
CA GLN A 266 1.53 11.71 19.23
C GLN A 266 2.36 10.82 20.18
N LYS A 267 2.40 11.14 21.48
CA LYS A 267 3.08 10.32 22.52
C LYS A 267 2.34 9.01 22.74
N GLU A 268 1.01 9.05 22.83
CA GLU A 268 0.18 7.85 22.94
C GLU A 268 0.40 6.91 21.77
N TRP A 269 0.39 7.42 20.53
CA TRP A 269 0.71 6.66 19.34
C TRP A 269 2.08 5.96 19.46
N ASN A 270 3.13 6.67 19.85
CA ASN A 270 4.46 6.10 20.02
C ASN A 270 4.47 4.97 21.05
N GLY A 271 3.78 5.15 22.19
CA GLY A 271 3.65 4.13 23.22
C GLY A 271 2.93 2.87 22.76
N MET A 272 1.80 3.03 22.05
CA MET A 272 0.98 1.92 21.53
C MET A 272 1.72 1.13 20.46
N ILE A 273 2.45 1.80 19.55
CA ILE A 273 3.21 1.10 18.51
C ILE A 273 4.41 0.37 19.12
N ARG A 274 5.09 0.95 20.12
CA ARG A 274 6.15 0.25 20.85
C ARG A 274 5.61 -0.98 21.58
N GLU A 275 4.45 -0.90 22.23
CA GLU A 275 3.81 -2.08 22.84
C GLU A 275 3.63 -3.20 21.83
N LEU A 276 3.12 -2.88 20.62
CA LEU A 276 2.95 -3.82 19.54
C LEU A 276 4.29 -4.45 19.11
N LEU A 277 5.31 -3.61 18.89
CA LEU A 277 6.64 -4.05 18.45
C LEU A 277 7.33 -4.94 19.49
N ASP A 278 7.29 -4.55 20.76
CA ASP A 278 7.95 -5.26 21.85
C ASP A 278 7.23 -6.56 22.24
N THR A 279 5.91 -6.64 21.98
CA THR A 279 5.13 -7.84 22.29
C THR A 279 5.25 -8.90 21.19
N TYR A 280 5.23 -8.51 19.93
CA TYR A 280 5.14 -9.46 18.81
C TYR A 280 6.41 -9.58 17.99
N HIS A 281 7.37 -8.65 18.11
CA HIS A 281 8.60 -8.63 17.31
C HIS A 281 8.34 -8.95 15.82
N PRO A 282 7.49 -8.15 15.13
CA PRO A 282 7.18 -8.41 13.73
C PRO A 282 8.40 -8.19 12.84
N ASP A 283 8.45 -8.90 11.70
CA ASP A 283 9.48 -8.69 10.68
C ASP A 283 9.20 -7.45 9.83
N LEU A 284 7.93 -6.99 9.79
CA LEU A 284 7.50 -5.82 9.04
C LEU A 284 6.47 -5.01 9.84
N LEU A 285 6.66 -3.70 9.87
CA LEU A 285 5.66 -2.73 10.33
C LEU A 285 5.30 -1.80 9.19
N TYR A 286 4.01 -1.66 8.90
CA TYR A 286 3.47 -0.71 7.93
C TYR A 286 2.64 0.37 8.62
N SER A 287 2.95 1.64 8.37
CA SER A 287 2.15 2.79 8.79
C SER A 287 1.41 3.39 7.59
N ASP A 288 0.07 3.43 7.65
CA ASP A 288 -0.79 3.96 6.59
C ASP A 288 -0.80 5.49 6.54
N SER A 289 0.39 6.07 6.38
CA SER A 289 0.60 7.51 6.24
C SER A 289 1.98 7.79 5.65
N LYS A 290 2.36 9.05 5.49
CA LYS A 290 3.78 9.44 5.48
C LYS A 290 4.38 9.11 6.85
N LEU A 291 5.68 9.33 7.05
CA LEU A 291 6.31 9.13 8.35
C LEU A 291 5.51 9.88 9.44
N PRO A 292 4.87 9.18 10.41
CA PRO A 292 4.03 9.85 11.38
C PRO A 292 4.83 10.79 12.29
N PHE A 293 4.37 12.02 12.43
CA PHE A 293 4.80 12.95 13.46
C PHE A 293 6.31 13.26 13.52
N GLY A 294 7.02 13.24 12.39
CA GLY A 294 8.41 13.68 12.30
C GLY A 294 9.36 12.96 13.27
N ASP A 295 9.86 13.65 14.30
CA ASP A 295 10.80 13.07 15.29
C ASP A 295 10.20 11.90 16.08
N VAL A 296 8.89 11.91 16.33
CA VAL A 296 8.19 10.80 17.00
C VAL A 296 8.26 9.53 16.15
N GLY A 297 8.03 9.67 14.85
CA GLY A 297 8.14 8.55 13.89
C GLY A 297 9.58 8.06 13.75
N ARG A 298 10.56 8.98 13.66
CA ARG A 298 11.99 8.61 13.63
C ARG A 298 12.40 7.83 14.89
N ASN A 299 11.89 8.27 16.04
CA ASN A 299 12.12 7.59 17.32
C ASN A 299 11.55 6.18 17.34
N MET A 300 10.33 6.00 16.82
CA MET A 300 9.70 4.69 16.70
C MET A 300 10.47 3.77 15.74
N ILE A 301 10.92 4.27 14.58
CA ILE A 301 11.72 3.47 13.63
C ILE A 301 13.05 3.05 14.25
N ALA A 302 13.76 3.97 14.92
CA ALA A 302 15.02 3.65 15.59
C ALA A 302 14.80 2.57 16.67
N HIS A 303 13.73 2.67 17.45
CA HIS A 303 13.34 1.63 18.40
C HIS A 303 13.07 0.30 17.71
N PHE A 304 12.30 0.28 16.62
CA PHE A 304 12.00 -0.94 15.87
C PHE A 304 13.26 -1.61 15.34
N TYR A 305 14.17 -0.85 14.75
CA TYR A 305 15.41 -1.40 14.22
C TYR A 305 16.35 -1.92 15.33
N ASN A 306 16.51 -1.17 16.41
CA ASN A 306 17.35 -1.57 17.55
C ASN A 306 16.81 -2.81 18.27
N SER A 307 15.51 -2.85 18.55
CA SER A 307 14.88 -4.01 19.20
C SER A 307 14.95 -5.24 18.30
N ASN A 308 14.71 -5.09 16.99
CA ASN A 308 14.83 -6.18 16.03
C ASN A 308 16.28 -6.69 15.90
N GLU A 309 17.28 -5.78 15.86
CA GLU A 309 18.69 -6.12 15.82
C GLU A 309 19.09 -6.95 17.07
N SER A 310 18.68 -6.50 18.25
CA SER A 310 18.90 -7.20 19.51
C SER A 310 18.24 -8.59 19.53
N PHE A 311 16.98 -8.67 19.10
CA PHE A 311 16.22 -9.90 19.05
C PHE A 311 16.78 -10.94 18.06
N ASN A 312 17.39 -10.48 16.97
CA ASN A 312 17.94 -11.31 15.89
C ASN A 312 19.46 -11.49 15.95
N GLY A 313 20.07 -11.35 17.12
CA GLY A 313 21.50 -11.64 17.34
C GLY A 313 22.44 -10.70 16.58
N GLY A 314 22.13 -9.42 16.51
CA GLY A 314 22.95 -8.38 15.89
C GLY A 314 22.69 -8.14 14.41
N LYS A 315 21.59 -8.68 13.87
CA LYS A 315 21.15 -8.46 12.49
C LYS A 315 19.80 -7.75 12.45
N VAL A 316 19.72 -6.64 11.72
CA VAL A 316 18.43 -6.01 11.39
C VAL A 316 17.78 -6.79 10.26
N THR A 317 16.65 -7.42 10.56
CA THR A 317 15.78 -8.09 9.58
C THR A 317 14.44 -7.37 9.43
N ALA A 318 14.22 -6.32 10.22
CA ALA A 318 13.02 -5.51 10.21
C ALA A 318 12.84 -4.74 8.91
N VAL A 319 11.59 -4.59 8.50
CA VAL A 319 11.17 -3.73 7.39
C VAL A 319 10.13 -2.75 7.90
N TYR A 320 10.42 -1.46 7.85
CA TYR A 320 9.42 -0.42 8.06
C TYR A 320 8.91 0.10 6.73
N ASN A 321 7.58 0.17 6.57
CA ASN A 321 6.91 0.72 5.40
C ASN A 321 6.09 1.95 5.76
N CYS A 322 6.16 2.99 4.93
CA CYS A 322 5.21 4.11 4.95
C CYS A 322 5.16 4.77 3.56
N LYS A 323 4.21 5.69 3.36
CA LYS A 323 3.98 6.36 2.06
C LYS A 323 5.00 7.46 1.72
N GLU A 324 5.95 7.74 2.60
CA GLU A 324 7.01 8.73 2.35
C GLU A 324 8.14 8.15 1.46
N PRO A 325 8.79 8.97 0.60
CA PRO A 325 10.00 8.55 -0.09
C PRO A 325 11.07 8.05 0.88
N SER A 326 11.62 6.86 0.63
CA SER A 326 12.47 6.17 1.61
C SER A 326 13.85 6.80 1.79
N GLU A 327 14.45 7.27 0.70
CA GLU A 327 15.82 7.78 0.67
C GLU A 327 16.86 6.90 1.37
N GLY A 328 16.60 5.59 1.45
CA GLY A 328 17.48 4.63 2.11
C GLY A 328 17.19 4.39 3.60
N ARG A 329 16.21 5.06 4.20
CA ARG A 329 15.88 4.97 5.64
C ARG A 329 14.93 3.79 5.96
N PHE A 330 14.08 3.42 5.04
CA PHE A 330 13.01 2.42 5.15
C PHE A 330 12.51 2.03 3.75
N VAL A 331 11.43 1.28 3.64
CA VAL A 331 10.79 0.92 2.36
C VAL A 331 9.59 1.84 2.11
N GLN A 332 9.59 2.52 0.95
CA GLN A 332 8.43 3.30 0.52
C GLN A 332 7.29 2.37 0.12
N ASP A 333 6.09 2.65 0.61
CA ASP A 333 4.84 2.07 0.11
C ASP A 333 4.13 3.04 -0.83
N ILE A 334 3.50 2.51 -1.89
CA ILE A 334 2.73 3.28 -2.87
C ILE A 334 1.35 2.63 -3.01
N GLU A 335 0.40 3.13 -2.22
CA GLU A 335 -0.95 2.58 -2.21
C GLU A 335 -1.58 2.59 -3.60
N ARG A 336 -2.00 1.40 -4.07
CA ARG A 336 -2.70 1.20 -5.35
C ARG A 336 -1.99 1.82 -6.54
N GLY A 337 -0.68 2.01 -6.43
CA GLY A 337 0.16 2.66 -7.42
C GLY A 337 1.35 1.82 -7.86
N VAL A 338 2.10 2.32 -8.82
CA VAL A 338 3.29 1.69 -9.35
C VAL A 338 4.29 2.78 -9.75
N LYS A 339 5.58 2.49 -9.63
CA LYS A 339 6.62 3.38 -10.18
C LYS A 339 6.68 3.27 -11.70
N ASP A 340 7.05 4.34 -12.36
CA ASP A 340 7.14 4.38 -13.82
C ASP A 340 8.27 3.50 -14.35
N ASP A 341 9.40 3.43 -13.64
CA ASP A 341 10.59 2.66 -14.02
C ASP A 341 11.28 2.02 -12.81
N ILE A 342 12.42 1.36 -13.03
CA ILE A 342 13.21 0.68 -12.01
C ILE A 342 13.62 1.65 -10.91
N SER A 343 13.20 1.35 -9.70
CA SER A 343 13.58 2.12 -8.52
C SER A 343 14.97 1.72 -8.01
N PRO A 344 15.83 2.68 -7.62
CA PRO A 344 17.12 2.36 -7.02
C PRO A 344 16.98 1.69 -5.65
N TYR A 345 15.89 1.93 -4.95
CA TYR A 345 15.55 1.31 -3.68
C TYR A 345 14.40 0.32 -3.82
N PRO A 346 14.39 -0.79 -3.07
CA PRO A 346 13.20 -1.62 -2.94
C PRO A 346 12.00 -0.79 -2.47
N TRP A 347 10.83 -1.12 -2.97
CA TRP A 347 9.57 -0.46 -2.61
C TRP A 347 8.45 -1.49 -2.54
N GLN A 348 7.32 -1.10 -1.99
CA GLN A 348 6.13 -1.93 -1.93
C GLN A 348 4.97 -1.17 -2.57
N THR A 349 4.03 -1.90 -3.16
CA THR A 349 2.67 -1.43 -3.36
C THR A 349 1.73 -2.30 -2.55
N ASP A 350 0.84 -1.66 -1.83
CA ASP A 350 -0.29 -2.31 -1.20
C ASP A 350 -1.55 -2.09 -2.04
N THR A 351 -2.33 -3.15 -2.20
CA THR A 351 -3.64 -3.09 -2.85
C THR A 351 -4.52 -4.24 -2.37
N SER A 352 -5.78 -4.27 -2.83
CA SER A 352 -6.74 -5.31 -2.50
C SER A 352 -7.24 -6.01 -3.74
N ILE A 353 -7.66 -7.26 -3.61
CA ILE A 353 -8.40 -7.93 -4.70
C ILE A 353 -9.78 -7.32 -4.94
N GLY A 354 -10.36 -6.66 -3.93
CA GLY A 354 -11.64 -5.93 -3.99
C GLY A 354 -11.55 -4.59 -3.29
N ASP A 355 -12.54 -4.23 -2.48
CA ASP A 355 -12.43 -3.10 -1.56
C ASP A 355 -11.51 -3.47 -0.37
N TRP A 356 -11.12 -2.51 0.47
CA TRP A 356 -10.30 -2.78 1.64
C TRP A 356 -11.02 -3.66 2.66
N PHE A 357 -12.23 -3.29 3.04
CA PHE A 357 -13.13 -4.12 3.84
C PHE A 357 -14.22 -4.77 2.99
N TYR A 358 -14.79 -5.83 3.49
CA TYR A 358 -15.87 -6.57 2.83
C TYR A 358 -17.08 -5.68 2.53
N SER A 359 -17.58 -5.77 1.31
CA SER A 359 -18.82 -5.15 0.86
C SER A 359 -19.64 -6.17 0.05
N THR A 360 -20.91 -6.31 0.38
CA THR A 360 -21.79 -7.25 -0.34
C THR A 360 -21.89 -6.89 -1.83
N GLY A 361 -21.64 -7.88 -2.69
CA GLY A 361 -21.73 -7.72 -4.14
C GLY A 361 -20.60 -6.87 -4.75
N GLN A 362 -19.48 -6.73 -4.06
CA GLN A 362 -18.31 -6.04 -4.60
C GLN A 362 -17.71 -6.80 -5.79
N LYS A 363 -17.01 -6.07 -6.64
CA LYS A 363 -16.22 -6.65 -7.73
C LYS A 363 -14.82 -7.00 -7.25
N TYR A 364 -14.28 -8.08 -7.78
CA TYR A 364 -12.93 -8.53 -7.51
C TYR A 364 -12.05 -8.48 -8.75
N LYS A 365 -10.75 -8.22 -8.55
CA LYS A 365 -9.73 -8.47 -9.57
C LYS A 365 -9.64 -9.96 -9.84
N THR A 366 -9.40 -10.33 -11.08
CA THR A 366 -9.11 -11.71 -11.47
C THR A 366 -7.67 -12.10 -11.06
N ALA A 367 -7.40 -13.39 -10.99
CA ALA A 367 -6.04 -13.89 -10.76
C ALA A 367 -5.06 -13.40 -11.86
N ALA A 368 -5.52 -13.27 -13.11
CA ALA A 368 -4.73 -12.76 -14.22
C ALA A 368 -4.33 -11.29 -14.02
N GLU A 369 -5.25 -10.46 -13.55
CA GLU A 369 -4.96 -9.05 -13.25
C GLU A 369 -3.96 -8.92 -12.11
N VAL A 370 -4.12 -9.68 -11.02
CA VAL A 370 -3.18 -9.67 -9.88
C VAL A 370 -1.78 -10.14 -10.30
N THR A 371 -1.67 -11.20 -11.11
CA THR A 371 -0.38 -11.72 -11.54
C THR A 371 0.30 -10.83 -12.60
N SER A 372 -0.48 -10.13 -13.43
CA SER A 372 0.03 -9.08 -14.33
C SER A 372 0.60 -7.90 -13.56
N MET A 373 -0.12 -7.44 -12.52
CA MET A 373 0.38 -6.40 -11.60
C MET A 373 1.67 -6.86 -10.91
N LEU A 374 1.73 -8.10 -10.44
CA LEU A 374 2.93 -8.66 -9.79
C LEU A 374 4.14 -8.60 -10.72
N CYS A 375 4.01 -9.01 -11.98
CA CYS A 375 5.10 -8.92 -12.96
C CYS A 375 5.55 -7.47 -13.18
N ASP A 376 4.61 -6.53 -13.32
CA ASP A 376 4.92 -5.12 -13.53
C ASP A 376 5.67 -4.52 -12.33
N ILE A 377 5.21 -4.78 -11.12
CA ILE A 377 5.80 -4.28 -9.88
C ILE A 377 7.22 -4.85 -9.68
N VAL A 378 7.38 -6.17 -9.83
CA VAL A 378 8.66 -6.85 -9.60
C VAL A 378 9.72 -6.41 -10.62
N SER A 379 9.34 -6.18 -11.88
CA SER A 379 10.24 -5.68 -12.91
C SER A 379 10.83 -4.30 -12.58
N LYS A 380 10.20 -3.55 -11.68
CA LYS A 380 10.58 -2.21 -11.24
C LYS A 380 11.19 -2.16 -9.82
N ASN A 381 11.68 -3.31 -9.32
CA ASN A 381 12.26 -3.48 -7.97
C ASN A 381 11.25 -3.42 -6.82
N GLY A 382 9.97 -3.69 -7.08
CA GLY A 382 8.91 -3.63 -6.09
C GLY A 382 8.48 -4.98 -5.53
N ASN A 383 7.74 -4.95 -4.43
CA ASN A 383 6.96 -6.05 -3.86
C ASN A 383 5.47 -5.71 -3.92
N LEU A 384 4.65 -6.71 -4.19
CA LEU A 384 3.19 -6.60 -4.10
C LEU A 384 2.72 -7.13 -2.74
N LEU A 385 2.04 -6.29 -1.96
CA LEU A 385 1.26 -6.69 -0.79
C LEU A 385 -0.22 -6.66 -1.19
N ILE A 386 -0.84 -7.85 -1.28
CA ILE A 386 -2.23 -7.97 -1.73
C ILE A 386 -3.17 -8.34 -0.60
N ASN A 387 -4.15 -7.49 -0.30
CA ASN A 387 -5.21 -7.80 0.65
C ASN A 387 -6.17 -8.82 0.07
N VAL A 388 -6.44 -9.88 0.84
CA VAL A 388 -7.45 -10.90 0.55
C VAL A 388 -8.67 -10.61 1.41
N VAL A 389 -9.74 -10.16 0.77
CA VAL A 389 -10.93 -9.67 1.47
C VAL A 389 -11.64 -10.81 2.21
N GLN A 390 -11.73 -10.67 3.53
CA GLN A 390 -12.42 -11.62 4.42
C GLN A 390 -13.83 -11.13 4.74
N THR A 391 -14.78 -12.08 4.84
CA THR A 391 -16.13 -11.78 5.36
C THR A 391 -16.08 -11.34 6.83
N PRO A 392 -17.12 -10.73 7.38
CA PRO A 392 -17.17 -10.44 8.82
C PRO A 392 -16.97 -11.67 9.71
N GLU A 393 -17.39 -12.83 9.22
CA GLU A 393 -17.24 -14.13 9.91
C GLU A 393 -15.81 -14.66 9.87
N GLY A 394 -14.97 -14.15 8.93
CA GLY A 394 -13.54 -14.47 8.83
C GLY A 394 -13.19 -15.48 7.76
N ASP A 395 -14.17 -16.05 7.06
CA ASP A 395 -13.96 -16.91 5.90
C ASP A 395 -13.78 -16.09 4.60
N LEU A 396 -13.54 -16.78 3.50
CA LEU A 396 -13.42 -16.22 2.17
C LEU A 396 -14.63 -16.64 1.31
N GLU A 397 -15.15 -15.71 0.51
CA GLU A 397 -16.16 -16.05 -0.49
C GLU A 397 -15.61 -17.02 -1.55
N PRO A 398 -16.46 -17.82 -2.20
CA PRO A 398 -16.03 -18.76 -3.25
C PRO A 398 -15.22 -18.09 -4.38
N ASP A 399 -15.59 -16.88 -4.80
CA ASP A 399 -14.89 -16.12 -5.83
C ASP A 399 -13.47 -15.74 -5.36
N VAL A 400 -13.33 -15.33 -4.10
CA VAL A 400 -12.03 -15.00 -3.50
C VAL A 400 -11.14 -16.25 -3.41
N LEU A 401 -11.70 -17.38 -3.01
CA LEU A 401 -10.99 -18.67 -3.01
C LEU A 401 -10.48 -19.05 -4.39
N ALA A 402 -11.31 -18.87 -5.43
CA ALA A 402 -10.93 -19.14 -6.82
C ALA A 402 -9.80 -18.22 -7.31
N ILE A 403 -9.82 -16.95 -6.92
CA ILE A 403 -8.75 -15.99 -7.24
C ILE A 403 -7.43 -16.41 -6.57
N VAL A 404 -7.45 -16.73 -5.28
CA VAL A 404 -6.27 -17.17 -4.52
C VAL A 404 -5.70 -18.47 -5.10
N ASP A 405 -6.54 -19.44 -5.47
CA ASP A 405 -6.12 -20.67 -6.14
C ASP A 405 -5.52 -20.40 -7.53
N GLY A 406 -6.11 -19.48 -8.31
CA GLY A 406 -5.57 -19.04 -9.60
C GLY A 406 -4.19 -18.41 -9.49
N ILE A 407 -3.98 -17.52 -8.51
CA ILE A 407 -2.67 -16.95 -8.20
C ILE A 407 -1.69 -18.09 -7.85
N GLY A 408 -2.10 -19.04 -7.03
CA GLY A 408 -1.27 -20.19 -6.64
C GLY A 408 -0.85 -21.07 -7.81
N LYS A 409 -1.76 -21.39 -8.71
CA LYS A 409 -1.46 -22.13 -9.94
C LYS A 409 -0.43 -21.40 -10.80
N TRP A 410 -0.59 -20.08 -10.94
CA TRP A 410 0.33 -19.28 -11.73
C TRP A 410 1.72 -19.16 -11.09
N THR A 411 1.80 -18.88 -9.79
CA THR A 411 3.06 -18.75 -9.06
C THR A 411 3.82 -20.08 -8.98
N ALA A 412 3.12 -21.22 -8.92
CA ALA A 412 3.74 -22.54 -8.95
C ALA A 412 4.51 -22.79 -10.26
N LEU A 413 4.05 -22.25 -11.38
CA LEU A 413 4.73 -22.37 -12.67
C LEU A 413 5.78 -21.28 -12.89
N ASN A 414 5.45 -20.03 -12.58
CA ASN A 414 6.22 -18.85 -12.96
C ASN A 414 7.12 -18.30 -11.84
N GLY A 415 7.05 -18.88 -10.65
CA GLY A 415 7.71 -18.35 -9.45
C GLY A 415 9.22 -18.22 -9.55
N GLU A 416 9.90 -19.04 -10.36
CA GLU A 416 11.34 -18.90 -10.64
C GLU A 416 11.68 -17.53 -11.23
N GLY A 417 10.83 -17.01 -12.12
CA GLY A 417 11.03 -15.71 -12.74
C GLY A 417 10.55 -14.52 -11.89
N ILE A 418 9.98 -14.78 -10.71
CA ILE A 418 9.45 -13.76 -9.79
C ILE A 418 10.30 -13.68 -8.52
N TYR A 419 10.34 -14.79 -7.74
CA TYR A 419 10.98 -14.81 -6.42
C TYR A 419 12.50 -14.79 -6.52
N ALA A 420 13.14 -14.10 -5.58
CA ALA A 420 14.60 -13.95 -5.53
C ALA A 420 15.24 -13.36 -6.80
N THR A 421 14.44 -12.69 -7.63
CA THR A 421 14.93 -12.00 -8.84
C THR A 421 15.34 -10.55 -8.56
N ARG A 422 15.98 -9.95 -9.54
CA ARG A 422 16.34 -8.54 -9.58
C ARG A 422 15.83 -7.92 -10.88
N PRO A 423 15.63 -6.58 -10.95
CA PRO A 423 15.35 -5.92 -12.21
C PRO A 423 16.45 -6.19 -13.23
N TRP A 424 16.07 -6.29 -14.49
CA TRP A 424 17.03 -6.31 -15.59
C TRP A 424 17.48 -4.87 -15.94
N LYS A 425 18.16 -4.68 -17.09
CA LYS A 425 18.62 -3.37 -17.58
C LYS A 425 17.49 -2.38 -17.87
N ILE A 426 16.30 -2.89 -18.17
CA ILE A 426 15.06 -2.15 -18.34
C ILE A 426 13.91 -2.93 -17.69
N SER A 427 12.88 -2.23 -17.22
CA SER A 427 11.71 -2.87 -16.59
C SER A 427 10.85 -3.63 -17.61
N GLY A 428 10.75 -3.16 -18.84
CA GLY A 428 9.90 -3.78 -19.85
C GLY A 428 9.83 -3.02 -21.16
N GLU A 429 8.91 -3.49 -22.02
CA GLU A 429 8.52 -2.84 -23.27
C GLU A 429 7.02 -2.62 -23.32
N ASN A 430 6.61 -1.63 -24.13
CA ASN A 430 5.20 -1.31 -24.35
C ASN A 430 4.42 -1.17 -23.02
N PRO A 431 4.61 -0.08 -22.27
CA PRO A 431 3.78 0.16 -21.08
C PRO A 431 2.29 0.19 -21.49
N PRO A 432 1.37 -0.09 -20.56
CA PRO A 432 -0.05 0.09 -20.82
C PRO A 432 -0.32 1.48 -21.37
N ALA A 433 -1.24 1.60 -22.31
CA ALA A 433 -1.61 2.90 -22.84
C ALA A 433 -2.07 3.83 -21.71
N ALA A 434 -1.59 5.08 -21.73
CA ALA A 434 -2.08 6.08 -20.79
C ALA A 434 -3.58 6.31 -21.04
N VAL A 435 -4.40 5.93 -20.08
CA VAL A 435 -5.86 6.09 -20.11
C VAL A 435 -6.23 7.08 -19.01
N PRO A 436 -7.09 8.07 -19.28
CA PRO A 436 -7.57 8.96 -18.23
C PRO A 436 -8.16 8.15 -17.07
N ALA A 437 -7.80 8.48 -15.84
CA ALA A 437 -8.27 7.76 -14.65
C ALA A 437 -9.80 7.67 -14.58
N THR A 438 -10.51 8.69 -15.11
CA THR A 438 -11.98 8.73 -15.20
C THR A 438 -12.57 7.71 -16.16
N SER A 439 -11.78 7.21 -17.13
CA SER A 439 -12.19 6.20 -18.13
C SER A 439 -11.89 4.77 -17.68
N LEU A 440 -11.10 4.58 -16.60
CA LEU A 440 -10.78 3.26 -16.09
C LEU A 440 -11.92 2.73 -15.21
N GLU A 441 -12.15 1.44 -15.28
CA GLU A 441 -13.13 0.78 -14.43
C GLU A 441 -12.73 0.94 -12.95
N LYS A 442 -13.65 1.44 -12.13
CA LYS A 442 -13.47 1.55 -10.69
C LYS A 442 -13.91 0.25 -10.02
N ILE A 443 -13.00 -0.41 -9.31
CA ILE A 443 -13.27 -1.67 -8.60
C ILE A 443 -13.30 -1.54 -7.08
N GLY A 444 -12.97 -0.39 -6.55
CA GLY A 444 -12.99 -0.15 -5.12
C GLY A 444 -12.72 1.31 -4.79
N PHE A 445 -12.54 1.59 -3.50
CA PHE A 445 -12.14 2.93 -3.06
C PHE A 445 -10.77 3.30 -3.66
N ASN A 446 -10.72 4.42 -4.37
CA ASN A 446 -9.54 4.96 -5.05
C ASN A 446 -8.84 4.00 -6.05
N GLU A 447 -9.46 2.90 -6.43
CA GLU A 447 -8.84 1.95 -7.33
C GLU A 447 -9.40 2.02 -8.74
N ARG A 448 -8.47 1.95 -9.71
CA ARG A 448 -8.74 1.89 -11.14
C ARG A 448 -8.04 0.66 -11.70
N LEU A 449 -8.76 -0.13 -12.46
CA LEU A 449 -8.21 -1.30 -13.11
C LEU A 449 -7.34 -0.90 -14.30
N ILE A 450 -6.05 -1.22 -14.24
CA ILE A 450 -5.14 -1.09 -15.39
C ILE A 450 -5.21 -2.40 -16.18
N LYS A 451 -5.65 -2.33 -17.43
CA LYS A 451 -5.70 -3.50 -18.31
C LYS A 451 -4.37 -3.68 -19.02
N PHE A 452 -3.74 -4.80 -18.75
CA PHE A 452 -2.57 -5.25 -19.48
C PHE A 452 -2.97 -6.13 -20.68
N SER A 453 -2.06 -6.29 -21.63
CA SER A 453 -2.20 -7.15 -22.81
C SER A 453 -0.94 -7.98 -23.04
N ASP A 454 -1.00 -8.92 -23.95
CA ASP A 454 0.15 -9.73 -24.39
C ASP A 454 1.28 -8.90 -25.02
N LYS A 455 1.03 -7.66 -25.40
CA LYS A 455 2.04 -6.73 -25.93
C LYS A 455 2.85 -6.04 -24.83
N ASN A 456 2.36 -6.02 -23.60
CA ASN A 456 3.07 -5.44 -22.47
C ASN A 456 4.08 -6.46 -21.95
N ILE A 457 5.37 -6.22 -22.19
CA ILE A 457 6.46 -7.13 -21.80
C ILE A 457 7.15 -6.61 -20.54
N ARG A 458 7.51 -7.52 -19.61
CA ARG A 458 8.28 -7.20 -18.42
C ARG A 458 9.47 -8.14 -18.27
N PHE A 459 10.53 -7.63 -17.64
CA PHE A 459 11.78 -8.33 -17.46
C PHE A 459 12.17 -8.44 -15.99
N THR A 460 12.69 -9.61 -15.62
CA THR A 460 13.42 -9.83 -14.37
C THR A 460 14.66 -10.68 -14.68
N ALA A 461 15.63 -10.68 -13.78
CA ALA A 461 16.86 -11.47 -13.95
C ALA A 461 17.15 -12.27 -12.67
N SER A 462 17.87 -13.39 -12.81
CA SER A 462 18.47 -14.08 -11.66
C SER A 462 19.47 -13.16 -10.94
N LYS A 463 19.73 -13.40 -9.65
CA LYS A 463 20.65 -12.56 -8.84
C LYS A 463 22.05 -12.45 -9.44
N ASP A 464 22.52 -13.50 -10.09
CA ASP A 464 23.82 -13.56 -10.76
C ASP A 464 23.80 -13.04 -12.22
N GLY A 465 22.64 -12.62 -12.71
CA GLY A 465 22.44 -12.07 -14.06
C GLY A 465 22.55 -13.08 -15.20
N LYS A 466 22.69 -14.37 -14.91
CA LYS A 466 22.90 -15.40 -15.94
C LYS A 466 21.62 -15.84 -16.65
N ILE A 467 20.47 -15.59 -16.05
CA ILE A 467 19.16 -15.95 -16.58
C ILE A 467 18.30 -14.69 -16.67
N LEU A 468 17.68 -14.50 -17.81
CA LEU A 468 16.70 -13.46 -18.05
C LEU A 468 15.30 -14.10 -18.09
N TYR A 469 14.36 -13.52 -17.38
CA TYR A 469 12.97 -13.90 -17.40
C TYR A 469 12.14 -12.83 -18.10
N VAL A 470 11.20 -13.27 -18.92
CA VAL A 470 10.34 -12.40 -19.73
C VAL A 470 8.90 -12.78 -19.47
N PHE A 471 8.06 -11.79 -19.25
CA PHE A 471 6.62 -11.98 -19.07
C PHE A 471 5.84 -11.17 -20.09
N ALA A 472 4.97 -11.83 -20.87
CA ALA A 472 3.89 -11.20 -21.61
C ALA A 472 2.68 -11.10 -20.67
N LEU A 473 2.18 -9.87 -20.42
CA LEU A 473 1.19 -9.61 -19.36
C LEU A 473 -0.26 -9.95 -19.73
N GLY A 474 -0.45 -10.76 -20.75
CA GLY A 474 -1.72 -11.29 -21.19
C GLY A 474 -1.52 -12.56 -22.01
N GLU A 475 -2.61 -13.24 -22.32
CA GLU A 475 -2.57 -14.41 -23.21
C GLU A 475 -2.14 -14.00 -24.62
N PRO A 476 -1.05 -14.57 -25.17
CA PRO A 476 -0.56 -14.23 -26.51
C PRO A 476 -1.60 -14.51 -27.61
N GLN A 477 -1.94 -13.50 -28.39
CA GLN A 477 -2.84 -13.62 -29.53
C GLN A 477 -2.12 -13.96 -30.84
N GLY A 478 -0.80 -13.82 -30.89
CA GLY A 478 0.11 -14.12 -31.99
C GLY A 478 1.53 -14.32 -31.49
N ASP A 479 2.49 -14.31 -32.41
CA ASP A 479 3.91 -14.35 -32.06
C ASP A 479 4.30 -13.20 -31.14
N ILE A 480 5.19 -13.49 -30.17
CA ILE A 480 5.65 -12.52 -29.18
C ILE A 480 6.93 -11.91 -29.68
N THR A 481 6.91 -10.60 -29.94
CA THR A 481 8.06 -9.84 -30.46
C THR A 481 8.65 -8.98 -29.34
N ILE A 482 9.94 -9.18 -29.03
CA ILE A 482 10.67 -8.51 -27.96
C ILE A 482 11.85 -7.75 -28.56
N LYS A 483 11.70 -6.44 -28.75
CA LYS A 483 12.71 -5.59 -29.42
C LYS A 483 14.00 -5.46 -28.63
N ALA A 484 13.92 -5.38 -27.30
CA ALA A 484 15.09 -5.29 -26.42
C ALA A 484 16.02 -6.50 -26.53
N LEU A 485 15.56 -7.60 -27.09
CA LEU A 485 16.32 -8.84 -27.27
C LEU A 485 16.74 -9.09 -28.72
N GLY A 486 16.63 -8.10 -29.60
CA GLY A 486 17.27 -8.11 -30.91
C GLY A 486 18.80 -8.14 -30.77
N SER A 487 19.50 -8.82 -31.69
CA SER A 487 20.97 -8.94 -31.61
C SER A 487 21.70 -7.59 -31.76
N SER A 488 21.05 -6.59 -32.36
CA SER A 488 21.57 -5.22 -32.50
C SER A 488 21.06 -4.24 -31.43
N SER A 489 20.32 -4.71 -30.45
CA SER A 489 19.72 -3.83 -29.40
C SER A 489 20.73 -3.17 -28.46
N GLY A 490 21.98 -3.69 -28.41
CA GLY A 490 23.00 -3.25 -27.45
C GLY A 490 22.73 -3.62 -25.99
N LYS A 491 21.64 -4.36 -25.70
CA LYS A 491 21.27 -4.73 -24.34
C LYS A 491 21.78 -6.11 -23.92
N LEU A 492 22.08 -6.96 -24.88
CA LEU A 492 22.60 -8.31 -24.66
C LEU A 492 24.12 -8.30 -24.66
N GLU A 493 24.74 -8.92 -23.66
CA GLU A 493 26.20 -9.11 -23.57
C GLU A 493 26.66 -10.39 -24.27
N LYS A 494 25.76 -11.37 -24.33
CA LYS A 494 26.01 -12.68 -24.92
C LYS A 494 24.82 -13.09 -25.80
N PRO A 495 25.07 -13.93 -26.83
CA PRO A 495 23.99 -14.48 -27.65
C PRO A 495 23.05 -15.36 -26.83
N ILE A 496 21.79 -15.39 -27.21
CA ILE A 496 20.77 -16.27 -26.59
C ILE A 496 21.15 -17.74 -26.94
N ALA A 497 21.15 -18.59 -25.91
CA ALA A 497 21.36 -20.02 -26.05
C ALA A 497 20.04 -20.78 -26.13
N SER A 498 19.07 -20.45 -25.26
CA SER A 498 17.75 -21.10 -25.24
C SER A 498 16.66 -20.16 -24.81
N VAL A 499 15.44 -20.46 -25.26
CA VAL A 499 14.19 -19.84 -24.80
C VAL A 499 13.23 -20.97 -24.45
N THR A 500 12.74 -20.99 -23.21
CA THR A 500 11.76 -21.97 -22.74
C THR A 500 10.58 -21.28 -22.10
N MET A 501 9.38 -21.86 -22.19
CA MET A 501 8.17 -21.33 -21.54
C MET A 501 7.97 -22.04 -20.21
N PHE A 502 7.62 -21.32 -19.15
CA PHE A 502 7.26 -21.92 -17.87
C PHE A 502 6.03 -22.82 -18.00
N GLY A 503 6.15 -24.05 -17.52
CA GLY A 503 5.09 -25.06 -17.63
C GLY A 503 4.82 -25.57 -19.05
N GLY A 504 5.57 -25.11 -20.04
CA GLY A 504 5.49 -25.59 -21.43
C GLY A 504 5.99 -27.02 -21.58
N LYS A 505 5.39 -27.76 -22.54
CA LYS A 505 5.84 -29.10 -22.93
C LYS A 505 6.42 -29.03 -24.33
N GLY A 506 7.63 -29.56 -24.51
CA GLY A 506 8.32 -29.60 -25.80
C GLY A 506 9.10 -28.33 -26.16
N ASP A 507 9.67 -28.33 -27.35
CA ASP A 507 10.51 -27.25 -27.85
C ASP A 507 9.66 -26.03 -28.24
N LEU A 508 10.10 -24.86 -27.83
CA LEU A 508 9.50 -23.59 -28.20
C LEU A 508 10.25 -23.04 -29.43
N ALA A 509 9.53 -22.81 -30.53
CA ALA A 509 10.13 -22.19 -31.70
C ALA A 509 10.38 -20.71 -31.46
N TRP A 510 11.59 -20.26 -31.71
CA TRP A 510 11.99 -18.86 -31.61
C TRP A 510 13.05 -18.49 -32.63
N LYS A 511 13.17 -17.21 -32.96
CA LYS A 511 14.18 -16.66 -33.87
C LYS A 511 14.66 -15.32 -33.35
N GLN A 512 15.98 -15.14 -33.25
CA GLN A 512 16.58 -13.84 -32.98
C GLN A 512 16.96 -13.17 -34.31
N THR A 513 16.52 -11.95 -34.51
CA THR A 513 16.88 -11.06 -35.61
C THR A 513 17.70 -9.88 -35.09
N PRO A 514 18.30 -9.03 -35.92
CA PRO A 514 18.92 -7.80 -35.48
C PRO A 514 17.98 -6.92 -34.64
N ASP A 515 16.68 -6.88 -34.98
CA ASP A 515 15.70 -5.95 -34.41
C ASP A 515 14.93 -6.52 -33.21
N ALA A 516 14.79 -7.86 -33.11
CA ALA A 516 13.97 -8.47 -32.08
C ALA A 516 14.26 -9.95 -31.85
N LEU A 517 13.90 -10.46 -30.67
CA LEU A 517 13.61 -11.88 -30.46
C LEU A 517 12.11 -12.08 -30.77
N VAL A 518 11.83 -13.03 -31.65
CA VAL A 518 10.46 -13.45 -31.98
C VAL A 518 10.26 -14.87 -31.44
N ILE A 519 9.29 -15.04 -30.57
CA ILE A 519 8.86 -16.33 -30.02
C ILE A 519 7.55 -16.69 -30.71
N THR A 520 7.53 -17.83 -31.40
CA THR A 520 6.31 -18.31 -32.05
C THR A 520 5.22 -18.57 -30.99
N LYS A 521 4.01 -18.15 -31.26
CA LYS A 521 2.90 -18.38 -30.35
C LYS A 521 2.80 -19.85 -29.95
N PRO A 522 2.87 -20.18 -28.64
CA PRO A 522 2.74 -21.57 -28.20
C PRO A 522 1.37 -22.13 -28.59
N ALA A 523 1.35 -23.34 -29.13
CA ALA A 523 0.11 -24.01 -29.52
C ALA A 523 -0.80 -24.32 -28.31
N THR A 524 -0.19 -24.52 -27.14
CA THR A 524 -0.91 -24.80 -25.87
C THR A 524 -0.31 -23.96 -24.77
N LEU A 525 -1.15 -23.29 -24.00
CA LEU A 525 -0.76 -22.52 -22.82
C LEU A 525 -1.09 -23.33 -21.56
N PRO A 526 -0.17 -23.41 -20.59
CA PRO A 526 -0.42 -24.11 -19.31
C PRO A 526 -1.60 -23.53 -18.52
N LEU A 527 -1.78 -22.21 -18.59
CA LEU A 527 -2.82 -21.47 -17.91
C LEU A 527 -3.42 -20.44 -18.88
N PRO A 528 -4.47 -20.83 -19.64
CA PRO A 528 -5.15 -19.89 -20.54
C PRO A 528 -5.69 -18.67 -19.80
N GLY A 529 -5.65 -17.51 -20.45
CA GLY A 529 -6.09 -16.23 -19.87
C GLY A 529 -5.12 -15.56 -18.91
N MET A 530 -3.98 -16.21 -18.56
CA MET A 530 -3.00 -15.71 -17.61
C MET A 530 -1.76 -15.13 -18.31
N PRO A 531 -0.96 -14.28 -17.64
CA PRO A 531 0.37 -13.88 -18.11
C PRO A 531 1.26 -15.11 -18.39
N VAL A 532 2.05 -15.03 -19.44
CA VAL A 532 2.93 -16.12 -19.86
C VAL A 532 4.39 -15.74 -19.64
N GLY A 533 5.12 -16.58 -18.91
CA GLY A 533 6.52 -16.37 -18.58
C GLY A 533 7.46 -17.24 -19.42
N PHE A 534 8.63 -16.68 -19.74
CA PHE A 534 9.69 -17.34 -20.47
C PHE A 534 11.01 -17.21 -19.72
N LYS A 535 11.82 -18.27 -19.80
CA LYS A 535 13.19 -18.32 -19.30
C LYS A 535 14.15 -18.28 -20.47
N ILE A 536 15.10 -17.36 -20.43
CA ILE A 536 16.12 -17.16 -21.47
C ILE A 536 17.49 -17.39 -20.85
N THR A 537 18.28 -18.27 -21.46
CA THR A 537 19.68 -18.50 -21.12
C THR A 537 20.58 -17.98 -22.21
N PHE A 538 21.85 -17.69 -21.89
CA PHE A 538 22.83 -17.14 -22.79
C PHE A 538 23.95 -18.16 -23.02
N LYS A 539 24.65 -18.05 -24.19
CA LYS A 539 25.84 -18.85 -24.48
C LYS A 539 26.96 -18.52 -23.48
N GLU A 540 27.76 -19.48 -23.14
CA GLU A 540 28.93 -19.32 -22.27
C GLU A 540 29.99 -18.34 -22.83
#